data_a412be3b459a46ccf8395cdb2c44097d
#
_entry.id   a412be3b459a46ccf8395cdb2c44097d
#
_cell.length_a   1.000
_cell.length_b   1.000
_cell.length_c   1.000
_cell.angle_alpha   90.00
_cell.angle_beta   90.00
_cell.angle_gamma   90.00
#
_symmetry.space_group_name_H-M   'P 1'
#
loop_
_entity.id
_entity.type
_entity.pdbx_description
1 polymer ?
#
loop_
_entity_poly.entity_id
_entity_poly.type
_entity_poly.pdbx_seq_one_letter_code
_entity_poly.pdbx_strand_id
1 'polypeptide(L)' 'MSTKKPAAPGAPADVSFADSLYASRSLFLASGEGLREFKVVGLRVTVQGDDAEALEFLASHVELQRLEG' A
#
# COMPACT_ATOMS: atom_id res chain seq x y z
N MET A 1 18.84 6.50 -11.13
CA MET A 1 18.32 6.80 -10.89
C MET A 1 17.49 6.74 -10.58
N SER A 2 17.00 6.72 -10.45
CA SER A 2 16.21 6.87 -10.20
C SER A 2 15.72 7.17 -9.62
N THR A 3 15.71 7.15 -9.75
CA THR A 3 15.38 7.64 -8.88
C THR A 3 14.14 7.76 -8.48
N LYS A 4 13.91 7.44 -7.46
CA LYS A 4 12.72 7.66 -7.05
C LYS A 4 12.44 9.06 -7.13
N LYS A 5 11.38 9.36 -7.65
CA LYS A 5 11.02 10.66 -7.80
C LYS A 5 10.68 11.28 -6.48
N PRO A 6 11.19 12.41 -6.15
CA PRO A 6 10.83 13.02 -4.89
C PRO A 6 9.38 13.46 -4.91
N ALA A 7 8.79 13.54 -3.76
CA ALA A 7 7.43 13.99 -3.66
C ALA A 7 7.35 15.43 -4.08
N ALA A 8 6.43 15.75 -4.97
CA ALA A 8 6.22 17.13 -5.35
C ALA A 8 5.53 17.87 -4.20
N PRO A 9 5.69 19.19 -4.13
CA PRO A 9 4.95 19.94 -3.14
C PRO A 9 3.46 19.66 -3.29
N GLY A 10 2.82 19.32 -2.21
CA GLY A 10 1.41 19.00 -2.22
C GLY A 10 1.10 17.56 -2.52
N ALA A 11 2.09 16.76 -2.92
CA ALA A 11 1.84 15.35 -3.16
C ALA A 11 1.67 14.63 -1.82
N PRO A 12 0.75 13.67 -1.76
CA PRO A 12 0.58 12.92 -0.52
C PRO A 12 1.77 12.04 -0.24
N ALA A 13 2.06 11.84 1.02
CA ALA A 13 3.10 10.92 1.41
C ALA A 13 2.63 9.50 1.20
N ASP A 14 3.56 8.60 0.94
CA ASP A 14 3.22 7.19 0.86
C ASP A 14 2.82 6.68 2.24
N VAL A 15 1.94 5.69 2.23
CA VAL A 15 1.49 5.04 3.45
C VAL A 15 1.89 3.58 3.36
N SER A 16 2.49 3.06 4.41
CA SER A 16 2.92 1.67 4.47
C SER A 16 2.11 0.92 5.50
N PHE A 17 1.89 -0.36 5.22
CA PHE A 17 1.24 -1.26 6.16
C PHE A 17 2.18 -2.41 6.42
N ALA A 18 2.24 -2.85 7.67
CA ALA A 18 3.03 -4.02 8.04
C ALA A 18 2.12 -5.24 8.06
N ASP A 19 2.61 -6.32 7.44
CA ASP A 19 1.87 -7.58 7.38
C ASP A 19 2.39 -8.50 8.47
N SER A 20 1.55 -8.86 9.42
CA SER A 20 1.99 -9.67 10.54
C SER A 20 1.98 -11.16 10.22
N LEU A 21 1.44 -11.57 9.08
CA LEU A 21 1.32 -12.98 8.75
C LEU A 21 2.21 -13.42 7.60
N TYR A 22 2.47 -12.55 6.64
CA TYR A 22 3.17 -12.96 5.43
C TYR A 22 4.34 -12.04 5.15
N ALA A 23 5.49 -12.63 4.91
CA ALA A 23 6.65 -11.85 4.52
C ALA A 23 6.52 -11.37 3.09
N SER A 24 5.79 -12.12 2.28
CA SER A 24 5.66 -11.80 0.86
C SER A 24 4.40 -12.45 0.34
N ARG A 25 3.56 -11.66 -0.31
CA ARG A 25 2.36 -12.18 -0.96
C ARG A 25 1.77 -11.09 -1.82
N SER A 26 0.81 -11.47 -2.65
CA SER A 26 0.07 -10.51 -3.46
C SER A 26 -1.35 -10.45 -2.96
N LEU A 27 -1.88 -9.24 -2.88
CA LEU A 27 -3.27 -9.01 -2.52
C LEU A 27 -3.98 -8.43 -3.73
N PHE A 28 -5.20 -8.89 -3.98
CA PHE A 28 -5.94 -8.48 -5.15
C PHE A 28 -7.23 -7.81 -4.74
N LEU A 29 -7.51 -6.69 -5.36
CA LEU A 29 -8.72 -5.93 -5.10
C LEU A 29 -9.47 -5.74 -6.39
N ALA A 30 -10.72 -6.21 -6.43
CA ALA A 30 -11.54 -5.95 -7.59
C ALA A 30 -12.00 -4.50 -7.53
N SER A 31 -11.74 -3.76 -8.60
CA SER A 31 -12.18 -2.38 -8.67
C SER A 31 -13.01 -2.21 -9.93
N GLY A 32 -13.58 -1.04 -10.10
CA GLY A 32 -14.48 -0.82 -11.22
C GLY A 32 -13.85 -1.06 -12.56
N GLU A 33 -12.56 -0.90 -12.67
CA GLU A 33 -11.88 -1.06 -13.95
C GLU A 33 -11.11 -2.35 -14.07
N GLY A 34 -11.20 -3.23 -13.09
CA GLY A 34 -10.49 -4.48 -13.16
C GLY A 34 -9.92 -4.85 -11.82
N LEU A 35 -8.78 -5.49 -11.87
CA LEU A 35 -8.18 -6.05 -10.67
C LEU A 35 -6.90 -5.28 -10.35
N ARG A 36 -6.78 -4.82 -9.13
CA ARG A 36 -5.57 -4.17 -8.66
C ARG A 36 -4.77 -5.15 -7.83
N GLU A 37 -3.46 -5.09 -7.97
CA GLU A 37 -2.58 -5.98 -7.22
C GLU A 37 -1.71 -5.16 -6.29
N PHE A 38 -1.62 -5.60 -5.05
CA PHE A 38 -0.74 -4.99 -4.06
C PHE A 38 0.23 -6.05 -3.58
N LYS A 39 1.52 -5.76 -3.66
CA LYS A 39 2.51 -6.76 -3.30
C LYS A 39 3.10 -6.45 -1.94
N VAL A 40 3.07 -7.44 -1.06
CA VAL A 40 3.73 -7.36 0.23
C VAL A 40 5.12 -7.91 0.06
N VAL A 41 6.12 -7.13 0.40
CA VAL A 41 7.51 -7.53 0.32
C VAL A 41 8.19 -7.11 1.61
N GLY A 42 8.90 -8.03 2.21
CA GLY A 42 9.58 -7.74 3.46
C GLY A 42 8.63 -7.36 4.57
N LEU A 43 7.46 -8.03 4.61
CA LEU A 43 6.45 -7.78 5.62
C LEU A 43 5.82 -6.40 5.51
N ARG A 44 5.87 -5.81 4.31
CA ARG A 44 5.39 -4.44 4.16
C ARG A 44 4.79 -4.23 2.78
N VAL A 45 3.71 -3.45 2.73
CA VAL A 45 3.12 -3.01 1.48
C VAL A 45 2.96 -1.49 1.57
N THR A 46 3.26 -0.80 0.47
CA THR A 46 3.23 0.66 0.45
C THR A 46 2.32 1.12 -0.67
N VAL A 47 1.48 2.10 -0.38
CA VAL A 47 0.59 2.70 -1.36
C VAL A 47 0.64 4.22 -1.21
N GLN A 48 0.10 4.91 -2.19
CA GLN A 48 0.05 6.37 -2.12
C GLN A 48 -0.96 6.82 -1.09
N GLY A 49 -0.65 7.90 -0.41
CA GLY A 49 -1.49 8.36 0.68
C GLY A 49 -2.84 8.90 0.26
N ASP A 50 -3.01 9.23 -1.04
CA ASP A 50 -4.30 9.70 -1.53
C ASP A 50 -5.10 8.60 -2.21
N ASP A 51 -4.64 7.36 -2.15
CA ASP A 51 -5.31 6.24 -2.78
C ASP A 51 -6.32 5.67 -1.80
N ALA A 52 -7.48 6.30 -1.73
CA ALA A 52 -8.47 5.94 -0.73
C ALA A 52 -8.93 4.50 -0.86
N GLU A 53 -9.05 4.02 -2.10
CA GLU A 53 -9.49 2.65 -2.30
C GLU A 53 -8.48 1.65 -1.73
N ALA A 54 -7.20 1.90 -1.98
CA ALA A 54 -6.16 1.01 -1.47
C ALA A 54 -6.08 1.10 0.05
N LEU A 55 -6.18 2.30 0.60
CA LEU A 55 -6.11 2.47 2.04
C LEU A 55 -7.23 1.73 2.74
N GLU A 56 -8.45 1.84 2.20
CA GLU A 56 -9.56 1.15 2.76
C GLU A 56 -9.42 -0.36 2.65
N PHE A 57 -8.97 -0.82 1.49
CA PHE A 57 -8.79 -2.24 1.26
C PHE A 57 -7.77 -2.82 2.24
N LEU A 58 -6.63 -2.16 2.37
CA LEU A 58 -5.58 -2.67 3.25
C LEU A 58 -5.98 -2.56 4.71
N ALA A 59 -6.69 -1.50 5.08
CA ALA A 59 -7.11 -1.34 6.46
C ALA A 59 -8.14 -2.37 6.88
N SER A 60 -8.83 -2.99 5.93
CA SER A 60 -9.83 -4.00 6.27
C SER A 60 -9.20 -5.33 6.62
N HIS A 61 -7.90 -5.50 6.41
CA HIS A 61 -7.20 -6.73 6.75
C HIS A 61 -6.67 -6.61 8.17
N VAL A 62 -7.11 -7.48 9.06
CA VAL A 62 -6.69 -7.38 10.45
C VAL A 62 -5.21 -7.63 10.62
N GLU A 63 -4.62 -8.39 9.71
CA GLU A 63 -3.19 -8.70 9.80
C GLU A 63 -2.30 -7.58 9.27
N LEU A 64 -2.90 -6.54 8.67
CA LEU A 64 -2.14 -5.42 8.16
C LEU A 64 -2.32 -4.24 9.10
N GLN A 65 -1.22 -3.65 9.52
CA GLN A 65 -1.27 -2.50 10.40
C GLN A 65 -0.60 -1.32 9.73
N ARG A 66 -1.30 -0.20 9.74
CA ARG A 66 -0.75 1.01 9.15
C ARG A 66 0.43 1.48 9.97
N LEU A 67 1.51 1.79 9.27
CA LEU A 67 2.71 2.30 9.91
C LEU A 67 2.69 3.81 9.88
N GLU A 68 3.03 4.40 11.00
CA GLU A 68 3.11 5.84 11.07
C GLU A 68 4.53 6.24 10.74
N GLY A 69 4.68 7.17 9.95
CA GLY A 69 6.00 7.49 9.71
C GLY A 69 6.47 8.27 8.67
#